data_7048a7420b18533dbc277f7aee4c4341
#
_entry.id   7048a7420b18533dbc277f7aee4c4341
#
_cell.length_a   1.000
_cell.length_b   1.000
_cell.length_c   1.000
_cell.angle_alpha   90.00
_cell.angle_beta   90.00
_cell.angle_gamma   90.00
#
_symmetry.space_group_name_H-M   'P 1'
#
loop_
_entity.id
_entity.type
_entity.pdbx_description
1 polymer ?
#
loop_
_entity_poly.entity_id
_entity_poly.type
_entity_poly.pdbx_seq_one_letter_code
_entity_poly.pdbx_strand_id
1 'polypeptide(L)'
;MAGAIPVGAVLYLWYGNATTGKGGLSSPGWNSTGCPGGGAVVDKPDQGYYVSDSNQTFKAQIEEMQSTGISFAVVSWWGPFTQGEAGAINKATHDLFSYLEATNSTFKVAIMVDAFPGTCNPPLPSVPMSKVYNYVYSDFAGPFKHWYFDWQDKPLLMTFNPVAPLYNDTRFTSRMIGNYACEPAETCASHSLNQRLNWIWWEAPARYFQSQAGAVNATNDEGQPVISLDGEVTIVPRIDSYYNQPYQDGAYLRFDANLSLGLYQEQWSYVLNHSASVKLVLIYGWNEYHERTSIEPHIDGSTMVQYDYLLNLTSIFVSELVKA
;
A
#
# COMPACT_ATOMS: atom_id res chain seq x y z
N MET A 1 22.73 -11.76 -16.75
CA MET A 1 22.53 -11.63 -15.29
C MET A 1 21.04 -11.44 -15.07
N ALA A 2 20.40 -12.24 -14.23
CA ALA A 2 19.04 -11.93 -13.82
C ALA A 2 19.06 -10.55 -13.17
N GLY A 3 18.10 -9.67 -13.52
CA GLY A 3 17.98 -8.37 -12.89
C GLY A 3 17.66 -8.53 -11.40
N ALA A 4 18.01 -7.55 -10.59
CA ALA A 4 17.62 -7.55 -9.18
C ALA A 4 16.10 -7.64 -9.05
N ILE A 5 15.61 -8.41 -8.08
CA ILE A 5 14.17 -8.51 -7.78
C ILE A 5 13.69 -7.14 -7.31
N PRO A 6 12.72 -6.50 -8.00
CA PRO A 6 12.23 -5.21 -7.58
C PRO A 6 11.43 -5.33 -6.28
N VAL A 7 11.65 -4.37 -5.38
CA VAL A 7 10.92 -4.22 -4.12
C VAL A 7 10.18 -2.90 -4.14
N GLY A 8 8.89 -2.93 -3.91
CA GLY A 8 8.04 -1.74 -3.82
C GLY A 8 7.37 -1.59 -2.46
N ALA A 9 6.80 -0.42 -2.22
CA ALA A 9 5.97 -0.17 -1.05
C ALA A 9 4.70 0.60 -1.42
N VAL A 10 3.59 0.33 -0.72
CA VAL A 10 2.35 1.08 -0.90
C VAL A 10 2.48 2.44 -0.23
N LEU A 11 2.21 3.49 -0.99
CA LEU A 11 2.35 4.89 -0.58
C LEU A 11 0.99 5.57 -0.53
N TYR A 12 0.71 6.22 0.58
CA TYR A 12 -0.53 6.95 0.83
C TYR A 12 -0.28 8.46 0.76
N LEU A 13 -0.99 9.15 -0.14
CA LEU A 13 -0.84 10.57 -0.42
C LEU A 13 -2.01 11.41 0.13
N TRP A 14 -2.57 11.02 1.25
CA TRP A 14 -3.74 11.66 1.85
C TRP A 14 -3.46 12.54 3.07
N TYR A 15 -2.19 12.69 3.46
CA TYR A 15 -1.84 13.51 4.63
C TYR A 15 -1.79 15.00 4.29
N GLY A 16 -2.40 15.80 5.14
CA GLY A 16 -2.46 17.24 4.97
C GLY A 16 -2.19 17.99 6.27
N ASN A 17 -2.04 19.30 6.17
CA ASN A 17 -1.82 20.14 7.33
C ASN A 17 -3.17 20.55 7.96
N ALA A 18 -3.47 20.04 9.15
CA ALA A 18 -4.67 20.38 9.91
C ALA A 18 -4.75 21.88 10.30
N THR A 19 -3.62 22.58 10.31
CA THR A 19 -3.57 23.97 10.77
C THR A 19 -3.91 24.99 9.70
N THR A 20 -3.79 24.67 8.43
CA THR A 20 -3.90 25.68 7.37
C THR A 20 -5.16 25.57 6.52
N GLY A 21 -5.87 24.46 6.53
CA GLY A 21 -7.02 24.20 5.66
C GLY A 21 -6.76 24.41 4.16
N LYS A 22 -5.50 24.68 3.79
CA LYS A 22 -5.07 24.93 2.41
C LYS A 22 -4.27 23.73 1.89
N GLY A 23 -4.81 23.08 0.88
CA GLY A 23 -4.22 21.92 0.25
C GLY A 23 -4.26 20.67 1.16
N GLY A 24 -4.91 20.79 2.31
CA GLY A 24 -5.03 19.70 3.25
C GLY A 24 -6.07 18.71 2.78
N LEU A 25 -5.69 17.46 2.76
CA LEU A 25 -6.61 16.36 2.81
C LEU A 25 -7.37 16.50 4.12
N SER A 26 -8.67 16.69 4.03
CA SER A 26 -9.49 16.97 5.21
C SER A 26 -9.72 15.70 6.04
N SER A 27 -9.44 14.53 5.47
CA SER A 27 -9.61 13.21 6.09
C SER A 27 -9.17 12.12 5.10
N PRO A 28 -8.47 11.11 5.55
CA PRO A 28 -7.97 10.83 6.89
C PRO A 28 -6.64 11.54 7.20
N GLY A 29 -6.60 12.86 7.30
CA GLY A 29 -5.41 13.60 7.71
C GLY A 29 -4.96 13.23 9.13
N TRP A 30 -3.84 13.81 9.57
CA TRP A 30 -3.20 13.52 10.87
C TRP A 30 -4.14 13.64 12.09
N ASN A 31 -5.19 14.44 12.00
CA ASN A 31 -6.14 14.69 13.09
C ASN A 31 -7.60 14.55 12.62
N SER A 32 -7.91 13.55 11.84
CA SER A 32 -9.27 13.38 11.35
C SER A 32 -10.22 12.95 12.48
N THR A 33 -10.90 13.91 13.07
CA THR A 33 -11.99 13.67 14.02
C THR A 33 -13.37 13.60 13.37
N GLY A 34 -13.46 13.78 12.06
CA GLY A 34 -14.70 14.03 11.35
C GLY A 34 -15.28 12.89 10.53
N CYS A 35 -14.55 11.80 10.36
CA CYS A 35 -15.03 10.68 9.57
C CYS A 35 -15.25 9.43 10.40
N PRO A 36 -16.36 8.69 10.20
CA PRO A 36 -16.45 7.33 10.70
C PRO A 36 -15.32 6.50 10.07
N GLY A 37 -14.42 5.98 10.91
CA GLY A 37 -13.23 5.25 10.47
C GLY A 37 -11.94 6.08 10.45
N GLY A 38 -12.01 7.41 10.58
CA GLY A 38 -10.85 8.25 10.82
C GLY A 38 -10.48 8.27 12.29
N GLY A 39 -9.65 7.35 12.75
CA GLY A 39 -9.07 7.37 14.08
C GLY A 39 -7.90 8.34 14.18
N ALA A 40 -7.55 8.72 15.41
CA ALA A 40 -6.34 9.51 15.63
C ALA A 40 -5.12 8.70 15.19
N VAL A 41 -4.28 9.30 14.35
CA VAL A 41 -2.94 8.79 14.13
C VAL A 41 -2.17 8.94 15.44
N VAL A 42 -1.69 7.83 15.99
CA VAL A 42 -0.94 7.83 17.26
C VAL A 42 0.56 7.87 17.06
N ASP A 43 1.02 7.36 15.92
CA ASP A 43 2.43 7.36 15.57
C ASP A 43 2.81 8.70 14.92
N LYS A 44 4.03 9.17 15.16
CA LYS A 44 4.52 10.43 14.65
C LYS A 44 5.71 10.21 13.73
N PRO A 45 5.61 10.55 12.43
CA PRO A 45 6.75 10.47 11.52
C PRO A 45 7.96 11.25 12.04
N ASP A 46 9.16 10.76 11.79
CA ASP A 46 10.40 11.44 12.18
C ASP A 46 10.54 12.83 11.57
N GLN A 47 10.10 12.97 10.32
CA GLN A 47 10.05 14.26 9.65
C GLN A 47 8.92 15.18 10.18
N GLY A 48 8.19 14.76 11.21
CA GLY A 48 6.99 15.44 11.72
C GLY A 48 5.77 15.20 10.85
N TYR A 49 4.63 15.76 11.24
CA TYR A 49 3.41 15.70 10.45
C TYR A 49 3.57 16.55 9.19
N TYR A 50 3.59 15.88 8.05
CA TYR A 50 3.87 16.48 6.73
C TYR A 50 2.60 16.65 5.90
N VAL A 51 2.75 17.34 4.78
CA VAL A 51 1.76 17.45 3.71
C VAL A 51 2.22 16.57 2.56
N SER A 52 1.36 15.64 2.11
CA SER A 52 1.72 14.65 1.09
C SER A 52 2.10 15.26 -0.27
N ASP A 53 1.51 16.40 -0.65
CA ASP A 53 1.74 17.05 -1.95
C ASP A 53 2.89 18.09 -1.93
N SER A 54 3.86 17.93 -1.04
CA SER A 54 5.02 18.83 -1.00
C SER A 54 6.28 18.19 -1.57
N ASN A 55 7.07 18.98 -2.32
CA ASN A 55 8.35 18.52 -2.86
C ASN A 55 9.33 18.08 -1.78
N GLN A 56 9.26 18.67 -0.58
CA GLN A 56 10.07 18.27 0.55
C GLN A 56 9.72 16.87 1.04
N THR A 57 8.42 16.58 1.14
CA THR A 57 7.92 15.25 1.52
C THR A 57 8.30 14.21 0.47
N PHE A 58 8.05 14.49 -0.81
CA PHE A 58 8.44 13.57 -1.88
C PHE A 58 9.93 13.26 -1.85
N LYS A 59 10.76 14.29 -1.69
CA LYS A 59 12.21 14.12 -1.60
C LYS A 59 12.59 13.18 -0.45
N ALA A 60 12.12 13.48 0.76
CA ALA A 60 12.46 12.70 1.94
C ALA A 60 12.02 11.23 1.80
N GLN A 61 10.77 11.00 1.44
CA GLN A 61 10.24 9.64 1.30
C GLN A 61 10.94 8.84 0.21
N ILE A 62 11.21 9.45 -0.96
CA ILE A 62 11.90 8.76 -2.05
C ILE A 62 13.35 8.45 -1.68
N GLU A 63 14.07 9.39 -1.07
CA GLU A 63 15.45 9.16 -0.62
C GLU A 63 15.52 8.06 0.45
N GLU A 64 14.59 8.02 1.39
CA GLU A 64 14.49 6.97 2.39
C GLU A 64 14.18 5.61 1.76
N MET A 65 13.18 5.52 0.88
CA MET A 65 12.87 4.28 0.16
C MET A 65 14.08 3.79 -0.63
N GLN A 66 14.73 4.65 -1.40
CA GLN A 66 15.89 4.27 -2.21
C GLN A 66 17.07 3.83 -1.35
N SER A 67 17.29 4.45 -0.20
CA SER A 67 18.37 4.09 0.72
C SER A 67 18.23 2.68 1.28
N THR A 68 17.00 2.15 1.32
CA THR A 68 16.71 0.77 1.77
C THR A 68 16.59 -0.22 0.62
N GLY A 69 16.79 0.23 -0.62
CA GLY A 69 16.69 -0.61 -1.81
C GLY A 69 15.26 -0.78 -2.34
N ILE A 70 14.27 -0.06 -1.80
CA ILE A 70 12.94 0.03 -2.38
C ILE A 70 13.05 0.83 -3.68
N SER A 71 12.64 0.24 -4.79
CA SER A 71 12.86 0.78 -6.13
C SER A 71 11.64 1.45 -6.76
N PHE A 72 10.46 1.20 -6.20
CA PHE A 72 9.22 1.82 -6.66
C PHE A 72 8.19 1.96 -5.55
N ALA A 73 7.23 2.85 -5.74
CA ALA A 73 6.05 2.97 -4.89
C ALA A 73 4.78 2.58 -5.66
N VAL A 74 3.79 2.08 -4.94
CA VAL A 74 2.42 1.88 -5.44
C VAL A 74 1.52 2.88 -4.72
N VAL A 75 1.06 3.89 -5.42
CA VAL A 75 0.19 4.92 -4.83
C VAL A 75 -1.23 4.39 -4.65
N SER A 76 -1.75 4.44 -3.42
CA SER A 76 -3.17 4.30 -3.14
C SER A 76 -3.91 5.51 -3.71
N TRP A 77 -4.65 5.30 -4.82
CA TRP A 77 -5.28 6.34 -5.60
C TRP A 77 -6.79 6.12 -5.72
N TRP A 78 -7.56 7.15 -5.43
CA TRP A 78 -9.01 7.05 -5.24
C TRP A 78 -9.85 7.48 -6.46
N GLY A 79 -9.23 7.60 -7.61
CA GLY A 79 -9.96 7.88 -8.85
C GLY A 79 -9.71 9.27 -9.44
N PRO A 80 -10.25 9.53 -10.64
CA PRO A 80 -10.01 10.74 -11.42
C PRO A 80 -10.91 11.90 -10.96
N PHE A 81 -10.83 12.25 -9.69
CA PHE A 81 -11.66 13.31 -9.10
C PHE A 81 -10.85 14.59 -8.96
N THR A 82 -11.56 15.73 -8.93
CA THR A 82 -10.98 17.07 -8.84
C THR A 82 -11.38 17.77 -7.55
N GLN A 83 -12.24 17.17 -6.73
CA GLN A 83 -12.76 17.76 -5.49
C GLN A 83 -12.74 16.74 -4.36
N GLY A 84 -12.80 17.26 -3.14
CA GLY A 84 -12.75 16.45 -1.93
C GLY A 84 -11.41 15.74 -1.76
N GLU A 85 -11.41 14.74 -0.92
CA GLU A 85 -10.22 13.96 -0.58
C GLU A 85 -9.64 13.22 -1.78
N ALA A 86 -10.49 12.55 -2.56
CA ALA A 86 -10.06 11.87 -3.77
C ALA A 86 -9.44 12.82 -4.80
N GLY A 87 -9.96 14.07 -4.89
CA GLY A 87 -9.36 15.11 -5.73
C GLY A 87 -8.00 15.57 -5.23
N ALA A 88 -7.83 15.66 -3.90
CA ALA A 88 -6.53 15.98 -3.30
C ALA A 88 -5.51 14.86 -3.54
N ILE A 89 -5.89 13.59 -3.38
CA ILE A 89 -5.05 12.44 -3.69
C ILE A 89 -4.67 12.43 -5.17
N ASN A 90 -5.63 12.67 -6.07
CA ASN A 90 -5.37 12.74 -7.50
C ASN A 90 -4.35 13.86 -7.82
N LYS A 91 -4.52 15.04 -7.24
CA LYS A 91 -3.57 16.15 -7.38
C LYS A 91 -2.18 15.77 -6.85
N ALA A 92 -2.09 15.23 -5.64
CA ALA A 92 -0.82 14.82 -5.03
C ALA A 92 -0.10 13.75 -5.88
N THR A 93 -0.87 12.87 -6.54
CA THR A 93 -0.32 11.88 -7.47
C THR A 93 0.29 12.55 -8.70
N HIS A 94 -0.38 13.53 -9.30
CA HIS A 94 0.18 14.33 -10.40
C HIS A 94 1.43 15.10 -9.98
N ASP A 95 1.41 15.71 -8.79
CA ASP A 95 2.54 16.46 -8.25
C ASP A 95 3.75 15.53 -8.02
N LEU A 96 3.53 14.30 -7.55
CA LEU A 96 4.58 13.30 -7.39
C LEU A 96 5.23 12.96 -8.73
N PHE A 97 4.45 12.65 -9.77
CA PHE A 97 5.02 12.37 -11.10
C PHE A 97 5.76 13.59 -11.68
N SER A 98 5.22 14.78 -11.52
CA SER A 98 5.86 16.03 -11.93
C SER A 98 7.18 16.28 -11.18
N TYR A 99 7.23 15.95 -9.89
CA TYR A 99 8.44 16.01 -9.09
C TYR A 99 9.51 15.03 -9.61
N LEU A 100 9.13 13.79 -9.89
CA LEU A 100 10.05 12.78 -10.46
C LEU A 100 10.63 13.24 -11.79
N GLU A 101 9.79 13.82 -12.65
CA GLU A 101 10.22 14.40 -13.93
C GLU A 101 11.18 15.56 -13.72
N ALA A 102 10.80 16.54 -12.91
CA ALA A 102 11.61 17.75 -12.67
C ALA A 102 12.97 17.44 -12.05
N THR A 103 13.07 16.38 -11.26
CA THR A 103 14.32 15.94 -10.62
C THR A 103 15.08 14.89 -11.42
N ASN A 104 14.52 14.43 -12.54
CA ASN A 104 15.05 13.31 -13.33
C ASN A 104 15.35 12.08 -12.43
N SER A 105 14.43 11.79 -11.51
CA SER A 105 14.59 10.69 -10.55
C SER A 105 14.63 9.33 -11.26
N THR A 106 15.35 8.39 -10.70
CA THR A 106 15.32 6.98 -11.13
C THR A 106 14.21 6.17 -10.48
N PHE A 107 13.57 6.73 -9.45
CA PHE A 107 12.47 6.09 -8.73
C PHE A 107 11.23 5.93 -9.61
N LYS A 108 10.50 4.85 -9.42
CA LYS A 108 9.33 4.54 -10.23
C LYS A 108 8.06 4.57 -9.38
N VAL A 109 6.93 4.78 -10.04
CA VAL A 109 5.61 4.77 -9.38
C VAL A 109 4.62 3.96 -10.20
N ALA A 110 3.86 3.11 -9.54
CA ALA A 110 2.65 2.49 -10.08
C ALA A 110 1.41 3.01 -9.35
N ILE A 111 0.23 2.75 -9.89
CA ILE A 111 -1.03 3.16 -9.29
C ILE A 111 -1.82 1.92 -8.84
N MET A 112 -2.39 2.00 -7.65
CA MET A 112 -3.42 1.10 -7.14
C MET A 112 -4.73 1.87 -7.03
N VAL A 113 -5.75 1.44 -7.76
CA VAL A 113 -7.11 1.98 -7.61
C VAL A 113 -7.69 1.45 -6.31
N ASP A 114 -7.73 2.33 -5.33
CA ASP A 114 -8.13 2.05 -3.95
C ASP A 114 -9.27 2.99 -3.54
N ALA A 115 -10.30 3.03 -4.37
CA ALA A 115 -11.43 3.91 -4.15
C ALA A 115 -12.41 3.30 -3.16
N PHE A 116 -12.34 3.69 -1.90
CA PHE A 116 -13.40 3.36 -0.95
C PHE A 116 -14.65 4.21 -1.24
N PRO A 117 -15.79 3.60 -1.59
CA PRO A 117 -17.04 4.33 -1.59
C PRO A 117 -17.38 4.69 -0.15
N GLY A 118 -17.09 5.90 0.17
CA GLY A 118 -17.57 6.72 1.25
C GLY A 118 -17.84 6.15 2.63
N THR A 119 -17.03 6.63 3.52
CA THR A 119 -17.51 6.92 4.86
C THR A 119 -17.46 8.42 5.15
N CYS A 120 -16.70 9.20 4.39
CA CYS A 120 -16.47 10.62 4.63
C CYS A 120 -16.84 11.54 3.48
N ASN A 121 -17.04 10.99 2.30
CA ASN A 121 -17.52 11.75 1.13
C ASN A 121 -18.80 11.09 0.61
N PRO A 122 -19.66 11.83 -0.09
CA PRO A 122 -20.76 11.21 -0.80
C PRO A 122 -20.18 10.07 -1.65
N PRO A 123 -20.88 8.94 -1.78
CA PRO A 123 -20.39 7.78 -2.51
C PRO A 123 -19.81 8.26 -3.83
N LEU A 124 -18.54 7.91 -4.07
CA LEU A 124 -17.89 8.22 -5.34
C LEU A 124 -18.82 7.73 -6.44
N PRO A 125 -19.26 8.58 -7.35
CA PRO A 125 -20.11 8.14 -8.44
C PRO A 125 -19.40 6.98 -9.12
N SER A 126 -20.11 5.91 -9.42
CA SER A 126 -19.56 4.72 -10.04
C SER A 126 -18.91 5.09 -11.38
N VAL A 127 -17.62 5.32 -11.36
CA VAL A 127 -16.86 5.59 -12.59
C VAL A 127 -16.61 4.23 -13.24
N PRO A 128 -17.04 4.00 -14.47
CA PRO A 128 -16.74 2.75 -15.17
C PRO A 128 -15.23 2.49 -15.20
N MET A 129 -14.81 1.27 -14.90
CA MET A 129 -13.38 0.91 -14.86
C MET A 129 -12.65 1.21 -16.18
N SER A 130 -13.33 1.11 -17.32
CA SER A 130 -12.76 1.54 -18.61
C SER A 130 -12.35 3.02 -18.63
N LYS A 131 -13.10 3.90 -17.96
CA LYS A 131 -12.73 5.32 -17.83
C LYS A 131 -11.58 5.51 -16.86
N VAL A 132 -11.55 4.73 -15.77
CA VAL A 132 -10.44 4.73 -14.80
C VAL A 132 -9.13 4.33 -15.50
N TYR A 133 -9.13 3.22 -16.21
CA TYR A 133 -7.96 2.76 -16.97
C TYR A 133 -7.53 3.76 -18.04
N ASN A 134 -8.48 4.34 -18.78
CA ASN A 134 -8.17 5.38 -19.75
C ASN A 134 -7.53 6.60 -19.09
N TYR A 135 -8.05 7.04 -17.94
CA TYR A 135 -7.47 8.16 -17.21
C TYR A 135 -6.04 7.85 -16.75
N VAL A 136 -5.82 6.71 -16.10
CA VAL A 136 -4.48 6.33 -15.63
C VAL A 136 -3.50 6.27 -16.82
N TYR A 137 -3.95 5.79 -17.98
CA TYR A 137 -3.08 5.74 -19.15
C TYR A 137 -2.77 7.14 -19.72
N SER A 138 -3.79 7.99 -19.87
CA SER A 138 -3.64 9.32 -20.49
C SER A 138 -2.94 10.34 -19.59
N ASP A 139 -3.12 10.22 -18.27
CA ASP A 139 -2.66 11.23 -17.32
C ASP A 139 -1.39 10.82 -16.57
N PHE A 140 -1.11 9.52 -16.46
CA PHE A 140 0.07 9.02 -15.75
C PHE A 140 0.96 8.14 -16.60
N ALA A 141 0.51 6.95 -17.00
CA ALA A 141 1.38 5.96 -17.64
C ALA A 141 1.93 6.38 -19.00
N GLY A 142 1.16 7.13 -19.79
CA GLY A 142 1.60 7.66 -21.09
C GLY A 142 2.56 8.84 -20.95
N PRO A 143 2.12 9.98 -20.35
CA PRO A 143 2.97 11.17 -20.19
C PRO A 143 4.22 10.91 -19.37
N PHE A 144 4.10 10.16 -18.27
CA PHE A 144 5.20 9.88 -17.34
C PHE A 144 5.79 8.48 -17.53
N LYS A 145 5.76 7.94 -18.75
CA LYS A 145 6.25 6.59 -19.06
C LYS A 145 7.62 6.27 -18.46
N HIS A 146 8.51 7.25 -18.39
CA HIS A 146 9.85 7.04 -17.84
C HIS A 146 9.84 6.79 -16.34
N TRP A 147 8.86 7.33 -15.61
CA TRP A 147 8.74 7.22 -14.15
C TRP A 147 7.64 6.27 -13.71
N TYR A 148 6.81 5.80 -14.64
CA TYR A 148 5.82 4.77 -14.35
C TYR A 148 6.51 3.41 -14.23
N PHE A 149 6.09 2.61 -13.24
CA PHE A 149 6.66 1.27 -13.04
C PHE A 149 6.03 0.27 -14.02
N ASP A 150 6.87 -0.36 -14.81
CA ASP A 150 6.45 -1.42 -15.73
C ASP A 150 6.66 -2.79 -15.08
N TRP A 151 5.69 -3.67 -15.24
CA TRP A 151 5.77 -5.06 -14.86
C TRP A 151 5.36 -5.94 -16.03
N GLN A 152 6.20 -6.94 -16.37
CA GLN A 152 6.00 -7.78 -17.57
C GLN A 152 5.80 -6.94 -18.83
N ASP A 153 6.70 -5.99 -19.05
CA ASP A 153 6.79 -5.10 -20.23
C ASP A 153 5.60 -4.13 -20.43
N LYS A 154 4.78 -3.95 -19.40
CA LYS A 154 3.64 -3.00 -19.42
C LYS A 154 3.51 -2.24 -18.11
N PRO A 155 2.93 -1.03 -18.13
CA PRO A 155 2.58 -0.31 -16.94
C PRO A 155 1.80 -1.18 -15.96
N LEU A 156 2.24 -1.25 -14.70
CA LEU A 156 1.51 -1.96 -13.65
C LEU A 156 0.32 -1.14 -13.17
N LEU A 157 -0.88 -1.68 -13.25
CA LEU A 157 -2.07 -1.08 -12.64
C LEU A 157 -2.71 -2.08 -11.70
N MET A 158 -2.80 -1.69 -10.44
CA MET A 158 -3.41 -2.52 -9.40
C MET A 158 -4.81 -2.02 -9.08
N THR A 159 -5.67 -2.93 -8.66
CA THR A 159 -6.99 -2.61 -8.11
C THR A 159 -7.15 -3.29 -6.77
N PHE A 160 -7.63 -2.55 -5.77
CA PHE A 160 -7.92 -3.11 -4.47
C PHE A 160 -9.33 -3.75 -4.49
N ASN A 161 -9.40 -5.05 -4.20
CA ASN A 161 -10.67 -5.74 -4.02
C ASN A 161 -11.13 -5.53 -2.54
N PRO A 162 -12.38 -5.20 -2.22
CA PRO A 162 -13.59 -5.34 -3.05
C PRO A 162 -14.02 -4.06 -3.77
N VAL A 163 -13.19 -3.06 -3.83
CA VAL A 163 -13.60 -1.70 -4.21
C VAL A 163 -13.74 -1.51 -5.71
N ALA A 164 -12.87 -2.16 -6.47
CA ALA A 164 -12.87 -2.02 -7.91
C ALA A 164 -12.72 -3.38 -8.60
N PRO A 165 -13.66 -3.75 -9.48
CA PRO A 165 -13.50 -4.97 -10.25
C PRO A 165 -12.34 -4.85 -11.23
N LEU A 166 -11.63 -5.94 -11.43
CA LEU A 166 -10.58 -6.01 -12.43
C LEU A 166 -11.15 -5.74 -13.83
N TYR A 167 -10.49 -4.89 -14.60
CA TYR A 167 -10.82 -4.60 -15.98
C TYR A 167 -9.70 -5.09 -16.87
N ASN A 168 -10.05 -5.83 -17.92
CA ASN A 168 -9.08 -6.35 -18.87
C ASN A 168 -8.70 -5.28 -19.92
N ASP A 169 -7.58 -4.60 -19.67
CA ASP A 169 -7.01 -3.62 -20.59
C ASP A 169 -5.61 -4.07 -21.03
N THR A 170 -5.44 -4.31 -22.30
CA THR A 170 -4.20 -4.88 -22.85
C THR A 170 -3.01 -3.92 -22.79
N ARG A 171 -3.23 -2.64 -22.46
CA ARG A 171 -2.17 -1.64 -22.26
C ARG A 171 -1.43 -1.83 -20.95
N PHE A 172 -2.05 -2.51 -19.98
CA PHE A 172 -1.52 -2.67 -18.64
C PHE A 172 -1.21 -4.13 -18.30
N THR A 173 -0.27 -4.33 -17.40
CA THR A 173 -0.24 -5.50 -16.54
C THR A 173 -1.15 -5.21 -15.37
N SER A 174 -2.35 -5.79 -15.40
CA SER A 174 -3.36 -5.56 -14.35
C SER A 174 -3.26 -6.60 -13.26
N ARG A 175 -3.32 -6.15 -12.00
CA ARG A 175 -3.34 -7.02 -10.81
C ARG A 175 -4.44 -6.59 -9.87
N MET A 176 -5.08 -7.57 -9.25
CA MET A 176 -6.01 -7.34 -8.16
C MET A 176 -5.33 -7.70 -6.85
N ILE A 177 -5.38 -6.81 -5.88
CA ILE A 177 -4.82 -7.00 -4.56
C ILE A 177 -5.97 -7.01 -3.54
N GLY A 178 -5.83 -7.85 -2.50
CA GLY A 178 -6.89 -8.06 -1.52
C GLY A 178 -7.85 -9.18 -1.91
N ASN A 179 -7.99 -10.14 -1.04
CA ASN A 179 -8.72 -11.37 -1.33
C ASN A 179 -9.92 -11.63 -0.42
N TYR A 180 -10.66 -10.58 -0.07
CA TYR A 180 -11.90 -10.75 0.70
C TYR A 180 -13.01 -11.52 -0.07
N ALA A 181 -12.86 -11.65 -1.40
CA ALA A 181 -13.88 -12.29 -2.24
C ALA A 181 -13.63 -13.79 -2.47
N CYS A 182 -12.57 -14.35 -1.94
CA CYS A 182 -12.22 -15.75 -2.14
C CYS A 182 -12.51 -16.65 -0.92
N GLU A 183 -13.37 -16.19 -0.04
CA GLU A 183 -13.94 -17.05 1.00
C GLU A 183 -15.32 -17.61 0.53
N PRO A 184 -15.47 -18.92 0.50
CA PRO A 184 -14.47 -19.95 0.75
C PRO A 184 -13.54 -20.19 -0.45
N ALA A 185 -12.36 -20.77 -0.20
CA ALA A 185 -11.30 -21.04 -1.19
C ALA A 185 -11.79 -21.71 -2.50
N GLU A 186 -12.94 -22.36 -2.46
CA GLU A 186 -13.61 -22.99 -3.60
C GLU A 186 -14.08 -21.97 -4.65
N THR A 187 -14.39 -20.73 -4.27
CA THR A 187 -14.78 -19.67 -5.20
C THR A 187 -13.60 -19.08 -5.95
N CYS A 188 -12.40 -19.12 -5.38
CA CYS A 188 -11.17 -18.73 -6.09
C CYS A 188 -10.76 -19.74 -7.14
N ALA A 189 -10.96 -21.03 -6.88
CA ALA A 189 -10.61 -22.10 -7.83
C ALA A 189 -11.46 -22.07 -9.11
N SER A 190 -12.68 -21.50 -9.05
CA SER A 190 -13.57 -21.38 -10.22
C SER A 190 -13.18 -20.23 -11.15
N HIS A 191 -12.26 -19.36 -10.75
CA HIS A 191 -11.80 -18.23 -11.54
C HIS A 191 -10.39 -18.45 -12.08
N SER A 192 -10.23 -19.45 -12.95
CA SER A 192 -8.94 -19.81 -13.56
C SER A 192 -8.24 -18.66 -14.30
N LEU A 193 -8.98 -17.64 -14.72
CA LEU A 193 -8.40 -16.38 -15.24
C LEU A 193 -7.86 -15.51 -14.11
N ASN A 194 -8.44 -15.58 -12.92
CA ASN A 194 -8.12 -14.70 -11.80
C ASN A 194 -6.87 -15.14 -11.03
N GLN A 195 -6.49 -16.41 -11.06
CA GLN A 195 -5.27 -16.88 -10.38
C GLN A 195 -4.00 -16.22 -10.92
N ARG A 196 -3.97 -15.84 -12.19
CA ARG A 196 -2.84 -15.10 -12.78
C ARG A 196 -2.89 -13.60 -12.54
N LEU A 197 -4.06 -13.08 -12.14
CA LEU A 197 -4.32 -11.66 -11.98
C LEU A 197 -4.42 -11.27 -10.50
N ASN A 198 -4.53 -12.24 -9.59
CA ASN A 198 -4.62 -12.01 -8.17
C ASN A 198 -3.22 -11.94 -7.57
N TRP A 199 -2.91 -10.79 -7.07
CA TRP A 199 -1.82 -10.63 -6.13
C TRP A 199 -2.42 -10.67 -4.73
N ILE A 200 -2.12 -11.70 -3.97
CA ILE A 200 -2.71 -11.89 -2.65
C ILE A 200 -2.12 -10.87 -1.69
N TRP A 201 -2.98 -10.07 -1.12
CA TRP A 201 -2.63 -8.92 -0.32
C TRP A 201 -2.06 -9.29 1.03
N TRP A 202 -2.68 -10.17 1.75
CA TRP A 202 -2.20 -10.63 3.04
C TRP A 202 -3.01 -11.80 3.55
N GLU A 203 -2.30 -12.78 3.99
CA GLU A 203 -2.83 -13.87 4.76
C GLU A 203 -1.96 -13.98 6.01
N ALA A 204 -2.30 -13.23 7.05
CA ALA A 204 -1.70 -13.49 8.35
C ALA A 204 -2.40 -14.71 8.96
N PRO A 205 -1.66 -15.66 9.55
CA PRO A 205 -2.27 -16.80 10.18
C PRO A 205 -3.19 -16.37 11.31
N ALA A 206 -4.26 -17.14 11.52
CA ALA A 206 -5.22 -16.91 12.60
C ALA A 206 -4.55 -16.72 13.97
N ARG A 207 -3.41 -17.36 14.21
CA ARG A 207 -2.64 -17.23 15.46
C ARG A 207 -2.11 -15.82 15.73
N TYR A 208 -1.99 -14.97 14.70
CA TYR A 208 -1.51 -13.60 14.85
C TYR A 208 -2.65 -12.58 14.96
N PHE A 209 -3.89 -13.00 14.73
CA PHE A 209 -5.04 -12.12 14.89
C PHE A 209 -5.45 -12.01 16.35
N GLN A 210 -5.50 -10.79 16.84
CA GLN A 210 -6.16 -10.44 18.09
C GLN A 210 -7.33 -9.52 17.71
N SER A 211 -8.56 -10.00 17.86
CA SER A 211 -9.75 -9.18 17.66
C SER A 211 -10.68 -9.30 18.87
N GLN A 212 -11.42 -8.24 19.18
CA GLN A 212 -12.46 -8.30 20.21
C GLN A 212 -13.67 -9.15 19.78
N ALA A 213 -13.91 -9.26 18.50
CA ALA A 213 -15.07 -9.96 17.93
C ALA A 213 -14.84 -11.46 17.68
N GLY A 214 -13.70 -12.01 18.10
CA GLY A 214 -13.31 -13.39 17.80
C GLY A 214 -12.40 -13.49 16.58
N ALA A 215 -11.86 -14.66 16.34
CA ALA A 215 -10.91 -14.88 15.27
C ALA A 215 -11.52 -14.54 13.91
N VAL A 216 -10.95 -13.58 13.23
CA VAL A 216 -11.14 -13.48 11.77
C VAL A 216 -10.43 -14.71 11.20
N ASN A 217 -11.14 -15.56 10.46
CA ASN A 217 -10.55 -16.72 9.83
C ASN A 217 -9.54 -16.27 8.77
N ALA A 218 -8.28 -16.23 9.15
CA ALA A 218 -7.21 -16.14 8.19
C ALA A 218 -7.04 -17.53 7.54
N THR A 219 -7.00 -17.56 6.25
CA THR A 219 -7.10 -18.79 5.46
C THR A 219 -5.77 -19.51 5.27
N ASN A 220 -4.68 -18.94 5.75
CA ASN A 220 -3.37 -19.57 5.66
C ASN A 220 -2.93 -20.12 7.02
N ASP A 221 -3.03 -21.43 7.20
CA ASP A 221 -2.69 -22.14 8.45
C ASP A 221 -1.21 -22.00 8.83
N GLU A 222 -0.33 -21.67 7.89
CA GLU A 222 1.11 -21.64 8.10
C GLU A 222 1.69 -20.25 8.35
N GLY A 223 0.98 -19.19 8.04
CA GLY A 223 1.42 -17.81 8.27
C GLY A 223 2.47 -17.28 7.34
N GLN A 224 2.60 -17.91 6.22
CA GLN A 224 3.61 -17.57 5.22
C GLN A 224 2.97 -16.68 4.14
N PRO A 225 3.70 -15.73 3.58
CA PRO A 225 3.22 -14.96 2.45
C PRO A 225 2.99 -15.87 1.25
N VAL A 226 1.98 -15.57 0.46
CA VAL A 226 1.67 -16.34 -0.75
C VAL A 226 2.43 -15.75 -1.92
N ILE A 227 3.17 -16.60 -2.63
CA ILE A 227 3.84 -16.24 -3.89
C ILE A 227 2.87 -16.55 -5.03
N SER A 228 2.53 -15.55 -5.84
CA SER A 228 1.67 -15.74 -7.00
C SER A 228 2.32 -16.60 -8.08
N LEU A 229 1.53 -17.07 -9.05
CA LEU A 229 2.05 -17.82 -10.19
C LEU A 229 3.09 -17.04 -11.02
N ASP A 230 3.00 -15.72 -11.01
CA ASP A 230 3.93 -14.83 -11.70
C ASP A 230 5.11 -14.41 -10.82
N GLY A 231 5.15 -14.87 -9.57
CA GLY A 231 6.25 -14.63 -8.63
C GLY A 231 6.11 -13.35 -7.82
N GLU A 232 4.92 -12.74 -7.78
CA GLU A 232 4.66 -11.58 -6.91
C GLU A 232 4.33 -12.04 -5.49
N VAL A 233 4.81 -11.30 -4.51
CA VAL A 233 4.53 -11.54 -3.09
C VAL A 233 4.30 -10.22 -2.37
N THR A 234 3.32 -10.21 -1.46
CA THR A 234 3.09 -9.08 -0.53
C THR A 234 3.47 -9.49 0.88
N ILE A 235 4.15 -8.59 1.57
CA ILE A 235 4.51 -8.74 2.97
C ILE A 235 3.97 -7.55 3.77
N VAL A 236 3.57 -7.80 5.01
CA VAL A 236 2.93 -6.83 5.90
C VAL A 236 3.75 -6.70 7.17
N PRO A 237 4.19 -5.48 7.54
CA PRO A 237 5.05 -5.31 8.72
C PRO A 237 4.32 -5.64 10.02
N ARG A 238 3.17 -5.04 10.21
CA ARG A 238 2.23 -5.21 11.33
C ARG A 238 0.88 -4.63 10.93
N ILE A 239 -0.14 -4.88 11.72
CA ILE A 239 -1.42 -4.14 11.70
C ILE A 239 -1.85 -3.86 13.13
N ASP A 240 -2.29 -2.65 13.41
CA ASP A 240 -2.93 -2.29 14.66
C ASP A 240 -3.98 -1.19 14.45
N SER A 241 -5.13 -1.61 13.97
CA SER A 241 -6.26 -0.71 13.75
C SER A 241 -7.05 -0.40 15.02
N TYR A 242 -6.57 -0.84 16.19
CA TYR A 242 -7.23 -0.60 17.48
C TYR A 242 -7.44 0.90 17.78
N TYR A 243 -6.48 1.73 17.42
CA TYR A 243 -6.56 3.17 17.62
C TYR A 243 -7.39 3.89 16.55
N ASN A 244 -7.70 3.21 15.46
CA ASN A 244 -8.53 3.72 14.38
C ASN A 244 -10.04 3.55 14.69
N GLN A 245 -10.44 3.78 15.95
CA GLN A 245 -11.83 3.66 16.38
C GLN A 245 -12.66 4.86 15.92
N PRO A 246 -13.93 4.65 15.54
CA PRO A 246 -14.71 3.46 15.82
C PRO A 246 -15.09 2.70 14.56
N TYR A 247 -14.62 1.53 14.35
CA TYR A 247 -15.43 0.58 13.60
C TYR A 247 -16.75 0.42 14.34
N GLN A 248 -17.87 0.62 13.66
CA GLN A 248 -19.22 0.73 14.27
C GLN A 248 -19.65 -0.50 15.07
N ASP A 249 -18.96 -1.61 14.94
CA ASP A 249 -19.21 -2.90 15.60
C ASP A 249 -18.17 -3.25 16.67
N GLY A 250 -17.21 -2.37 16.95
CA GLY A 250 -16.12 -2.62 17.89
C GLY A 250 -15.09 -3.65 17.40
N ALA A 251 -15.18 -4.10 16.15
CA ALA A 251 -14.17 -4.96 15.56
C ALA A 251 -12.94 -4.16 15.15
N TYR A 252 -11.76 -4.71 15.38
CA TYR A 252 -10.50 -4.16 14.91
C TYR A 252 -9.54 -5.29 14.54
N LEU A 253 -8.64 -4.99 13.60
CA LEU A 253 -7.57 -5.91 13.24
C LEU A 253 -6.34 -5.56 14.06
N ARG A 254 -5.73 -6.59 14.63
CA ARG A 254 -4.52 -6.44 15.40
C ARG A 254 -3.65 -7.68 15.26
N PHE A 255 -2.50 -7.55 14.61
CA PHE A 255 -1.49 -8.59 14.60
C PHE A 255 -0.10 -7.98 14.72
N ASP A 256 0.73 -8.63 15.51
CA ASP A 256 2.09 -8.21 15.85
C ASP A 256 2.23 -6.70 16.14
N ALA A 257 1.21 -6.14 16.81
CA ALA A 257 1.11 -4.70 17.06
C ALA A 257 2.37 -4.12 17.71
N ASN A 258 3.06 -4.92 18.51
CA ASN A 258 4.29 -4.55 19.23
C ASN A 258 5.54 -5.17 18.58
N LEU A 259 5.44 -5.78 17.40
CA LEU A 259 6.50 -6.52 16.70
C LEU A 259 7.16 -7.61 17.58
N SER A 260 6.43 -8.12 18.57
CA SER A 260 6.94 -9.09 19.53
C SER A 260 7.01 -10.51 18.99
N LEU A 261 6.25 -10.79 17.94
CA LEU A 261 6.16 -12.12 17.31
C LEU A 261 7.12 -12.29 16.13
N GLY A 262 7.76 -11.20 15.69
CA GLY A 262 8.70 -11.26 14.58
C GLY A 262 8.08 -11.55 13.21
N LEU A 263 6.77 -11.33 13.06
CA LEU A 263 6.02 -11.66 11.83
C LEU A 263 6.65 -11.08 10.56
N TYR A 264 7.11 -9.84 10.60
CA TYR A 264 7.74 -9.21 9.45
C TYR A 264 9.05 -9.89 9.05
N GLN A 265 9.87 -10.28 10.03
CA GLN A 265 11.11 -11.01 9.82
C GLN A 265 10.84 -12.42 9.29
N GLU A 266 9.80 -13.10 9.79
CA GLU A 266 9.39 -14.43 9.31
C GLU A 266 8.97 -14.37 7.83
N GLN A 267 8.17 -13.38 7.44
CA GLN A 267 7.76 -13.19 6.04
C GLN A 267 8.95 -12.93 5.12
N TRP A 268 9.88 -12.07 5.52
CA TRP A 268 11.11 -11.84 4.75
C TRP A 268 11.97 -13.10 4.64
N SER A 269 12.11 -13.86 5.72
CA SER A 269 12.84 -15.12 5.72
C SER A 269 12.22 -16.12 4.73
N TYR A 270 10.89 -16.17 4.67
CA TYR A 270 10.17 -16.96 3.69
C TYR A 270 10.48 -16.51 2.25
N VAL A 271 10.44 -15.21 1.97
CA VAL A 271 10.78 -14.64 0.66
C VAL A 271 12.20 -15.01 0.24
N LEU A 272 13.18 -14.89 1.13
CA LEU A 272 14.58 -15.25 0.86
C LEU A 272 14.74 -16.74 0.56
N ASN A 273 14.10 -17.60 1.36
CA ASN A 273 14.14 -19.05 1.15
C ASN A 273 13.48 -19.50 -0.17
N HIS A 274 12.64 -18.65 -0.75
CA HIS A 274 11.95 -18.91 -2.02
C HIS A 274 12.37 -17.92 -3.13
N SER A 275 13.53 -17.28 -2.99
CA SER A 275 14.01 -16.23 -3.91
C SER A 275 14.02 -16.66 -5.38
N ALA A 276 14.28 -17.95 -5.66
CA ALA A 276 14.19 -18.48 -7.02
C ALA A 276 12.80 -18.39 -7.66
N SER A 277 11.74 -18.33 -6.87
CA SER A 277 10.34 -18.23 -7.31
C SER A 277 9.80 -16.81 -7.21
N VAL A 278 10.44 -15.95 -6.41
CA VAL A 278 10.03 -14.54 -6.23
C VAL A 278 10.61 -13.70 -7.34
N LYS A 279 9.78 -12.86 -7.93
CA LYS A 279 10.19 -11.92 -8.99
C LYS A 279 9.86 -10.48 -8.66
N LEU A 280 9.00 -10.24 -7.68
CA LEU A 280 8.60 -8.93 -7.21
C LEU A 280 8.07 -9.02 -5.78
N VAL A 281 8.49 -8.07 -4.94
CA VAL A 281 8.02 -7.94 -3.55
C VAL A 281 7.30 -6.61 -3.40
N LEU A 282 6.13 -6.62 -2.75
CA LEU A 282 5.42 -5.43 -2.33
C LEU A 282 5.30 -5.40 -0.81
N ILE A 283 5.70 -4.30 -0.21
CA ILE A 283 5.54 -4.03 1.22
C ILE A 283 4.25 -3.23 1.43
N TYR A 284 3.38 -3.74 2.28
CA TYR A 284 2.18 -3.02 2.68
C TYR A 284 2.37 -2.47 4.09
N GLY A 285 2.63 -1.20 4.32
CA GLY A 285 2.69 -0.04 3.47
C GLY A 285 3.85 0.85 3.90
N TRP A 286 4.16 1.87 3.10
CA TRP A 286 5.19 2.84 3.46
C TRP A 286 4.76 3.68 4.67
N ASN A 287 3.57 4.30 4.58
CA ASN A 287 3.11 5.31 5.51
C ASN A 287 1.61 5.20 5.89
N GLU A 288 1.07 4.00 6.00
CA GLU A 288 -0.30 3.82 6.51
C GLU A 288 -0.31 3.88 8.04
N TYR A 289 -0.46 5.09 8.55
CA TYR A 289 -0.42 5.35 9.99
C TYR A 289 -1.73 5.04 10.72
N HIS A 290 -2.87 5.03 10.01
CA HIS A 290 -4.17 4.73 10.63
C HIS A 290 -4.28 3.25 11.02
N GLU A 291 -3.71 2.38 10.20
CA GLU A 291 -3.64 0.94 10.48
C GLU A 291 -2.31 0.52 11.11
N ARG A 292 -1.39 1.48 11.27
CA ARG A 292 -0.05 1.25 11.82
C ARG A 292 0.75 0.19 11.06
N THR A 293 0.56 0.12 9.75
CA THR A 293 1.35 -0.75 8.86
C THR A 293 2.60 -0.05 8.32
N SER A 294 2.85 1.18 8.74
CA SER A 294 3.96 2.01 8.25
C SER A 294 5.33 1.45 8.59
N ILE A 295 6.24 1.47 7.59
CA ILE A 295 7.68 1.23 7.77
C ILE A 295 8.50 2.52 7.70
N GLU A 296 7.90 3.65 7.29
CA GLU A 296 8.52 4.98 7.38
C GLU A 296 8.98 5.24 8.82
N PRO A 297 10.19 5.80 9.04
CA PRO A 297 10.68 6.09 10.38
C PRO A 297 9.73 6.97 11.18
N HIS A 298 9.42 6.54 12.41
CA HIS A 298 8.45 7.24 13.24
C HIS A 298 8.70 6.99 14.74
N ILE A 299 8.11 7.84 15.57
CA ILE A 299 7.96 7.58 17.00
C ILE A 299 6.66 6.81 17.20
N ASP A 300 6.76 5.61 17.76
CA ASP A 300 5.61 4.79 18.12
C ASP A 300 4.82 5.46 19.24
N GLY A 301 3.59 5.86 18.96
CA GLY A 301 2.77 6.63 19.89
C GLY A 301 2.30 5.82 21.11
N SER A 302 2.38 4.48 21.07
CA SER A 302 2.01 3.64 22.21
C SER A 302 3.16 3.41 23.19
N THR A 303 4.40 3.40 22.71
CA THR A 303 5.60 3.14 23.51
C THR A 303 6.50 4.35 23.67
N MET A 304 6.28 5.40 22.85
CA MET A 304 7.14 6.58 22.75
C MET A 304 8.60 6.27 22.35
N VAL A 305 8.82 5.13 21.72
CA VAL A 305 10.12 4.68 21.23
C VAL A 305 10.26 5.04 19.76
N GLN A 306 11.47 5.47 19.38
CA GLN A 306 11.85 5.67 17.98
C GLN A 306 11.75 4.34 17.22
N TYR A 307 11.05 4.37 16.10
CA TYR A 307 10.76 3.18 15.31
C TYR A 307 11.34 3.30 13.90
N ASP A 308 12.64 3.05 13.78
CA ASP A 308 13.36 2.83 12.51
C ASP A 308 13.64 1.33 12.26
N TYR A 309 13.22 0.48 13.19
CA TYR A 309 13.49 -0.96 13.18
C TYR A 309 12.99 -1.64 11.92
N LEU A 310 11.75 -1.33 11.48
CA LEU A 310 11.16 -1.93 10.27
C LEU A 310 11.90 -1.51 9.00
N LEU A 311 12.32 -0.24 8.92
CA LEU A 311 13.09 0.27 7.81
C LEU A 311 14.47 -0.38 7.75
N ASN A 312 15.14 -0.52 8.89
CA ASN A 312 16.44 -1.18 9.00
C ASN A 312 16.35 -2.67 8.62
N LEU A 313 15.33 -3.38 9.10
CA LEU A 313 15.07 -4.77 8.68
C LEU A 313 14.84 -4.86 7.17
N THR A 314 14.04 -3.96 6.60
CA THR A 314 13.79 -3.92 5.16
C THR A 314 15.11 -3.77 4.40
N SER A 315 15.97 -2.85 4.81
CA SER A 315 17.28 -2.64 4.18
C SER A 315 18.16 -3.90 4.21
N ILE A 316 18.20 -4.59 5.34
CA ILE A 316 18.95 -5.84 5.48
C ILE A 316 18.42 -6.91 4.50
N PHE A 317 17.12 -7.16 4.54
CA PHE A 317 16.50 -8.22 3.73
C PHE A 317 16.54 -7.93 2.23
N VAL A 318 16.33 -6.68 1.83
CA VAL A 318 16.48 -6.27 0.41
C VAL A 318 17.93 -6.48 -0.05
N SER A 319 18.90 -6.11 0.79
CA SER A 319 20.32 -6.35 0.48
C SER A 319 20.65 -7.86 0.34
N GLU A 320 20.02 -8.72 1.11
CA GLU A 320 20.18 -10.17 1.01
C GLU A 320 19.49 -10.71 -0.26
N LEU A 321 18.30 -10.20 -0.58
CA LEU A 321 17.55 -10.60 -1.77
C LEU A 321 18.32 -10.29 -3.08
N VAL A 322 19.07 -9.19 -3.11
CA VAL A 322 19.92 -8.83 -4.26
C VAL A 322 21.09 -9.81 -4.44
N LYS A 323 21.52 -10.48 -3.38
CA LYS A 323 22.63 -11.46 -3.40
C LYS A 323 22.19 -12.88 -3.73
N ALA A 324 20.89 -13.19 -3.56
CA ALA A 324 20.29 -14.50 -3.78
C ALA A 324 20.01 -14.75 -5.26
#